data_cbe4c710db97c3ba9b90c1b39b701da7
#
_entry.id   cbe4c710db97c3ba9b90c1b39b701da7
#
_cell.length_a   1.000
_cell.length_b   1.000
_cell.length_c   1.000
_cell.angle_alpha   90.00
_cell.angle_beta   90.00
_cell.angle_gamma   90.00
#
_symmetry.space_group_name_H-M   'P 1'
#
loop_
_entity.id
_entity.type
_entity.pdbx_description
1 polymer ?
#
loop_
_entity_poly.entity_id
_entity_poly.type
_entity_poly.pdbx_seq_one_letter_code
_entity_poly.pdbx_strand_id
1 'polypeptide(L)'
;MKQTLSPVAKCAEEYQLPLEYPASLKDPEIINKINELNPDIIFVIAYGYILPKAIIDIPQLGCFNLHGSLLPKYRGAAPIQRSIIAGDKVTGISFIKVDEGLDTGDIILDAELPIKAEDTYHDLEKNLSQLGKTLLPEFFTKIATESQPQDNSQATYAHKIDKAEAKIDWQDDAQLINQKIRALNPNPGAWFEMGGKRIKVMSSQVIEMSGNPGEILNDECIIACGQNALQPTTLKKEGKGLVTLAEFLKGNKVTAGTQL
;
A
#
# COMPACT_ATOMS: atom_id res chain seq x y z
N MET A 1 17.50 17.69 7.87
CA MET A 1 16.29 17.34 7.09
C MET A 1 15.16 18.22 7.60
N LYS A 2 14.40 18.89 6.73
CA LYS A 2 13.17 19.58 7.18
C LYS A 2 12.17 18.50 7.64
N GLN A 3 11.75 18.56 8.89
CA GLN A 3 10.62 17.76 9.38
C GLN A 3 9.37 18.19 8.62
N THR A 4 8.76 17.25 7.91
CA THR A 4 7.49 17.49 7.21
C THR A 4 6.40 16.81 8.02
N LEU A 5 5.39 17.56 8.43
CA LEU A 5 4.24 17.03 9.14
C LEU A 5 3.52 15.96 8.29
N SER A 6 3.07 14.89 8.95
CA SER A 6 2.21 13.89 8.32
C SER A 6 0.86 14.52 7.92
N PRO A 7 0.10 13.91 6.97
CA PRO A 7 -1.25 14.38 6.64
C PRO A 7 -2.18 14.44 7.86
N VAL A 8 -2.08 13.46 8.76
CA VAL A 8 -2.87 13.42 10.00
C VAL A 8 -2.51 14.59 10.92
N ALA A 9 -1.21 14.87 11.08
CA ALA A 9 -0.76 15.99 11.91
C ALA A 9 -1.24 17.34 11.36
N LYS A 10 -1.17 17.55 10.05
CA LYS A 10 -1.70 18.77 9.41
C LYS A 10 -3.20 18.93 9.65
N CYS A 11 -3.96 17.84 9.50
CA CYS A 11 -5.39 17.84 9.74
C CYS A 11 -5.70 18.16 11.22
N ALA A 12 -4.97 17.56 12.15
CA ALA A 12 -5.15 17.83 13.58
C ALA A 12 -4.85 19.28 13.94
N GLU A 13 -3.79 19.89 13.37
CA GLU A 13 -3.51 21.33 13.55
C GLU A 13 -4.62 22.21 12.98
N GLU A 14 -5.15 21.87 11.80
CA GLU A 14 -6.26 22.60 11.15
C GLU A 14 -7.52 22.61 12.02
N TYR A 15 -7.81 21.46 12.67
CA TYR A 15 -8.96 21.31 13.56
C TYR A 15 -8.64 21.62 15.04
N GLN A 16 -7.43 22.12 15.34
CA GLN A 16 -6.98 22.46 16.70
C GLN A 16 -7.10 21.28 17.68
N LEU A 17 -6.86 20.06 17.18
CA LEU A 17 -6.85 18.85 18.02
C LEU A 17 -5.50 18.68 18.71
N PRO A 18 -5.49 18.17 19.95
CA PRO A 18 -4.25 17.84 20.64
C PRO A 18 -3.41 16.84 19.84
N LEU A 19 -2.11 17.07 19.75
CA LEU A 19 -1.15 16.22 19.06
C LEU A 19 -0.05 15.76 19.99
N GLU A 20 0.30 14.48 19.88
CA GLU A 20 1.42 13.87 20.57
C GLU A 20 2.28 13.06 19.58
N TYR A 21 3.59 13.05 19.82
CA TYR A 21 4.56 12.32 19.02
C TYR A 21 5.46 11.46 19.91
N PRO A 22 4.90 10.46 20.61
CA PRO A 22 5.70 9.62 21.50
C PRO A 22 6.70 8.79 20.71
N ALA A 23 7.89 8.63 21.25
CA ALA A 23 8.91 7.74 20.68
C ALA A 23 8.49 6.26 20.78
N SER A 24 7.66 5.92 21.77
CA SER A 24 7.16 4.57 21.98
C SER A 24 5.82 4.61 22.75
N LEU A 25 4.85 3.81 22.28
CA LEU A 25 3.61 3.57 23.03
C LEU A 25 3.79 2.60 24.21
N LYS A 26 5.00 2.06 24.42
CA LYS A 26 5.34 1.24 25.59
C LYS A 26 5.81 2.08 26.79
N ASP A 27 5.95 3.39 26.59
CA ASP A 27 6.35 4.32 27.64
C ASP A 27 5.22 4.44 28.66
N PRO A 28 5.49 4.18 29.98
CA PRO A 28 4.49 4.29 31.03
C PRO A 28 3.85 5.69 31.15
N GLU A 29 4.62 6.76 30.86
CA GLU A 29 4.07 8.12 30.90
C GLU A 29 3.03 8.32 29.79
N ILE A 30 3.26 7.77 28.63
CA ILE A 30 2.30 7.83 27.49
C ILE A 30 1.06 7.00 27.79
N ILE A 31 1.24 5.80 28.36
CA ILE A 31 0.11 4.95 28.76
C ILE A 31 -0.75 5.66 29.81
N ASN A 32 -0.13 6.26 30.83
CA ASN A 32 -0.84 7.02 31.86
C ASN A 32 -1.58 8.21 31.26
N LYS A 33 -0.95 8.96 30.35
CA LYS A 33 -1.56 10.10 29.67
C LYS A 33 -2.79 9.69 28.85
N ILE A 34 -2.72 8.57 28.12
CA ILE A 34 -3.88 8.03 27.38
C ILE A 34 -4.99 7.61 28.36
N ASN A 35 -4.63 6.97 29.47
CA ASN A 35 -5.58 6.55 30.48
C ASN A 35 -6.28 7.75 31.16
N GLU A 36 -5.56 8.84 31.43
CA GLU A 36 -6.12 10.09 31.97
C GLU A 36 -7.13 10.76 31.04
N LEU A 37 -6.96 10.58 29.71
CA LEU A 37 -7.94 11.04 28.71
C LEU A 37 -9.26 10.27 28.79
N ASN A 38 -9.26 9.09 29.41
CA ASN A 38 -10.42 8.20 29.58
C ASN A 38 -11.23 8.04 28.27
N PRO A 39 -10.63 7.60 27.16
CA PRO A 39 -11.32 7.52 25.87
C PRO A 39 -12.39 6.44 25.86
N ASP A 40 -13.54 6.69 25.25
CA ASP A 40 -14.55 5.66 25.00
C ASP A 40 -14.04 4.63 23.98
N ILE A 41 -13.34 5.10 22.96
CA ILE A 41 -12.70 4.27 21.92
C ILE A 41 -11.29 4.80 21.58
N ILE A 42 -10.45 3.89 21.08
CA ILE A 42 -9.20 4.24 20.41
C ILE A 42 -9.27 3.74 18.97
N PHE A 43 -9.08 4.65 18.01
CA PHE A 43 -9.07 4.31 16.59
C PHE A 43 -7.64 4.26 16.07
N VAL A 44 -7.25 3.12 15.51
CA VAL A 44 -5.90 2.88 14.96
C VAL A 44 -5.96 2.93 13.45
N ILE A 45 -5.17 3.79 12.83
CA ILE A 45 -5.10 3.90 11.37
C ILE A 45 -3.66 4.04 10.95
N ALA A 46 -3.21 3.15 10.07
CA ALA A 46 -1.86 3.14 9.49
C ALA A 46 -0.73 3.19 10.56
N TYR A 47 -0.94 2.55 11.71
CA TYR A 47 0.05 2.42 12.76
C TYR A 47 0.89 1.16 12.52
N GLY A 48 2.16 1.33 12.21
CA GLY A 48 3.06 0.25 11.76
C GLY A 48 3.64 -0.64 12.87
N TYR A 49 3.08 -0.63 14.09
CA TYR A 49 3.54 -1.41 15.24
C TYR A 49 2.35 -2.08 15.95
N ILE A 50 2.64 -3.13 16.73
CA ILE A 50 1.66 -3.79 17.59
C ILE A 50 1.35 -2.86 18.77
N LEU A 51 0.08 -2.63 19.05
CA LEU A 51 -0.36 -1.91 20.24
C LEU A 51 -0.06 -2.72 21.51
N PRO A 52 0.52 -2.09 22.55
CA PRO A 52 0.64 -2.73 23.86
C PRO A 52 -0.73 -3.07 24.44
N LYS A 53 -0.86 -4.24 25.08
CA LYS A 53 -2.09 -4.66 25.77
C LYS A 53 -2.59 -3.60 26.75
N ALA A 54 -1.66 -2.94 27.48
CA ALA A 54 -1.98 -1.85 28.39
C ALA A 54 -2.71 -0.66 27.76
N ILE A 55 -2.59 -0.46 26.42
CA ILE A 55 -3.36 0.55 25.70
C ILE A 55 -4.67 -0.04 25.16
N ILE A 56 -4.63 -1.31 24.69
CA ILE A 56 -5.82 -1.99 24.16
C ILE A 56 -6.93 -2.05 25.22
N ASP A 57 -6.56 -2.22 26.49
CA ASP A 57 -7.49 -2.38 27.61
C ASP A 57 -8.01 -1.04 28.19
N ILE A 58 -7.51 0.13 27.73
CA ILE A 58 -7.94 1.43 28.27
C ILE A 58 -9.39 1.79 27.88
N PRO A 59 -9.76 1.78 26.58
CA PRO A 59 -11.06 2.29 26.18
C PRO A 59 -12.21 1.32 26.51
N GLN A 60 -13.31 1.86 27.03
CA GLN A 60 -14.46 1.04 27.46
C GLN A 60 -15.09 0.23 26.31
N LEU A 61 -15.18 0.80 25.12
CA LEU A 61 -15.73 0.15 23.93
C LEU A 61 -14.66 -0.62 23.15
N GLY A 62 -13.38 -0.37 23.41
CA GLY A 62 -12.26 -1.07 22.82
C GLY A 62 -11.45 -0.25 21.82
N CYS A 63 -10.39 -0.86 21.33
CA CYS A 63 -9.56 -0.35 20.24
C CYS A 63 -10.07 -0.92 18.92
N PHE A 64 -10.09 -0.08 17.87
CA PHE A 64 -10.52 -0.48 16.53
C PHE A 64 -9.48 -0.09 15.50
N ASN A 65 -9.36 -0.89 14.45
CA ASN A 65 -8.48 -0.61 13.32
C ASN A 65 -9.28 -0.58 12.01
N LEU A 66 -8.93 0.35 11.12
CA LEU A 66 -9.38 0.34 9.74
C LEU A 66 -8.30 -0.32 8.89
N HIS A 67 -8.56 -1.56 8.48
CA HIS A 67 -7.64 -2.35 7.68
C HIS A 67 -7.98 -2.26 6.19
N GLY A 68 -6.94 -2.16 5.34
CA GLY A 68 -7.08 -1.92 3.90
C GLY A 68 -7.24 -3.19 3.07
N SER A 69 -8.00 -4.18 3.55
CA SER A 69 -8.41 -5.37 2.82
C SER A 69 -9.72 -5.93 3.35
N LEU A 70 -10.29 -6.89 2.64
CA LEU A 70 -11.39 -7.74 3.12
C LEU A 70 -10.77 -8.89 3.95
N LEU A 71 -10.72 -8.71 5.26
CA LEU A 71 -10.23 -9.75 6.17
C LEU A 71 -11.14 -10.98 6.12
N PRO A 72 -10.55 -12.19 6.30
CA PRO A 72 -9.21 -12.49 6.82
C PRO A 72 -8.09 -12.49 5.77
N LYS A 73 -8.34 -12.08 4.52
CA LYS A 73 -7.28 -11.96 3.52
C LYS A 73 -6.38 -10.75 3.78
N TYR A 74 -5.08 -10.92 3.52
CA TYR A 74 -4.09 -9.83 3.57
C TYR A 74 -3.92 -9.19 4.95
N ARG A 75 -3.91 -9.99 6.03
CA ARG A 75 -3.47 -9.51 7.36
C ARG A 75 -2.05 -8.98 7.27
N GLY A 76 -1.75 -7.83 7.91
CA GLY A 76 -0.40 -7.28 7.99
C GLY A 76 -0.21 -5.94 7.31
N ALA A 77 1.05 -5.63 6.96
CA ALA A 77 1.51 -4.25 6.74
C ALA A 77 1.27 -3.68 5.33
N ALA A 78 0.97 -4.52 4.32
CA ALA A 78 0.88 -4.06 2.93
C ALA A 78 -0.31 -4.64 2.16
N PRO A 79 -1.55 -4.64 2.71
CA PRO A 79 -2.70 -5.27 2.08
C PRO A 79 -3.01 -4.72 0.70
N ILE A 80 -2.96 -3.40 0.54
CA ILE A 80 -3.28 -2.71 -0.72
C ILE A 80 -2.28 -3.10 -1.83
N GLN A 81 -0.98 -3.08 -1.52
CA GLN A 81 0.04 -3.46 -2.50
C GLN A 81 -0.07 -4.93 -2.90
N ARG A 82 -0.27 -5.81 -1.91
CA ARG A 82 -0.35 -7.26 -2.16
C ARG A 82 -1.57 -7.65 -2.98
N SER A 83 -2.72 -7.01 -2.80
CA SER A 83 -3.92 -7.25 -3.61
C SER A 83 -3.70 -6.84 -5.08
N ILE A 84 -3.02 -5.70 -5.33
CA ILE A 84 -2.66 -5.28 -6.70
C ILE A 84 -1.65 -6.25 -7.33
N ILE A 85 -0.60 -6.65 -6.59
CA ILE A 85 0.41 -7.61 -7.07
C ILE A 85 -0.23 -8.97 -7.40
N ALA A 86 -1.18 -9.42 -6.57
CA ALA A 86 -1.92 -10.65 -6.82
C ALA A 86 -2.87 -10.59 -8.03
N GLY A 87 -3.16 -9.39 -8.53
CA GLY A 87 -4.08 -9.19 -9.66
C GLY A 87 -5.55 -9.31 -9.29
N ASP A 88 -5.87 -9.14 -8.01
CA ASP A 88 -7.25 -9.15 -7.53
C ASP A 88 -8.10 -8.12 -8.28
N LYS A 89 -9.36 -8.44 -8.47
CA LYS A 89 -10.35 -7.54 -9.13
C LYS A 89 -11.15 -6.74 -8.11
N VAL A 90 -11.16 -7.20 -6.85
CA VAL A 90 -11.89 -6.60 -5.74
C VAL A 90 -10.99 -6.62 -4.52
N THR A 91 -11.00 -5.55 -3.78
CA THR A 91 -10.46 -5.41 -2.43
C THR A 91 -11.50 -4.73 -1.55
N GLY A 92 -11.12 -4.17 -0.44
CA GLY A 92 -12.05 -3.44 0.42
C GLY A 92 -11.38 -2.94 1.68
N ILE A 93 -12.22 -2.62 2.64
CA ILE A 93 -11.81 -2.27 4.00
C ILE A 93 -12.52 -3.14 5.01
N SER A 94 -11.88 -3.38 6.13
CA SER A 94 -12.49 -4.02 7.29
C SER A 94 -12.24 -3.17 8.54
N PHE A 95 -13.31 -2.80 9.24
CA PHE A 95 -13.24 -2.24 10.58
C PHE A 95 -13.22 -3.41 11.54
N ILE A 96 -12.14 -3.57 12.28
CA ILE A 96 -11.94 -4.68 13.22
C ILE A 96 -11.70 -4.19 14.63
N LYS A 97 -12.07 -4.99 15.61
CA LYS A 97 -11.62 -4.82 16.98
C LYS A 97 -10.15 -5.24 17.05
N VAL A 98 -9.33 -4.43 17.70
CA VAL A 98 -7.90 -4.75 17.88
C VAL A 98 -7.77 -5.74 19.04
N ASP A 99 -7.06 -6.84 18.78
CA ASP A 99 -6.62 -7.83 19.78
C ASP A 99 -5.08 -7.89 19.85
N GLU A 100 -4.54 -8.87 20.54
CA GLU A 100 -3.08 -9.07 20.66
C GLU A 100 -2.44 -9.67 19.39
N GLY A 101 -3.24 -10.15 18.43
CA GLY A 101 -2.80 -10.73 17.16
C GLY A 101 -2.56 -9.68 16.07
N LEU A 102 -2.08 -10.17 14.93
CA LEU A 102 -1.89 -9.35 13.75
C LEU A 102 -3.17 -9.35 12.91
N ASP A 103 -3.99 -8.31 13.05
CA ASP A 103 -5.26 -8.12 12.33
C ASP A 103 -6.22 -9.33 12.47
N THR A 104 -6.24 -9.95 13.66
CA THR A 104 -7.00 -11.18 13.96
C THR A 104 -8.35 -10.92 14.63
N GLY A 105 -8.57 -9.72 15.10
CA GLY A 105 -9.78 -9.34 15.84
C GLY A 105 -11.05 -9.40 15.00
N ASP A 106 -12.18 -9.43 15.67
CA ASP A 106 -13.49 -9.56 15.05
C ASP A 106 -13.80 -8.40 14.10
N ILE A 107 -14.46 -8.71 12.98
CA ILE A 107 -14.92 -7.71 12.02
C ILE A 107 -16.23 -7.10 12.53
N ILE A 108 -16.28 -5.78 12.58
CA ILE A 108 -17.48 -5.00 12.93
C ILE A 108 -18.24 -4.61 11.66
N LEU A 109 -17.52 -4.21 10.63
CA LEU A 109 -18.06 -3.77 9.35
C LEU A 109 -17.00 -3.94 8.27
N ASP A 110 -17.38 -4.41 7.11
CA ASP A 110 -16.52 -4.43 5.93
C ASP A 110 -17.26 -3.88 4.70
N ALA A 111 -16.51 -3.52 3.69
CA ALA A 111 -17.06 -3.10 2.41
C ALA A 111 -16.08 -3.34 1.27
N GLU A 112 -16.63 -3.78 0.15
CA GLU A 112 -15.89 -4.05 -1.08
C GLU A 112 -15.59 -2.78 -1.88
N LEU A 113 -14.47 -2.80 -2.60
CA LEU A 113 -14.07 -1.82 -3.58
C LEU A 113 -13.47 -2.52 -4.81
N PRO A 114 -13.99 -2.28 -6.03
CA PRO A 114 -13.37 -2.79 -7.25
C PRO A 114 -11.97 -2.20 -7.48
N ILE A 115 -11.04 -3.04 -7.94
CA ILE A 115 -9.71 -2.61 -8.41
C ILE A 115 -9.76 -2.46 -9.93
N LYS A 116 -9.60 -1.25 -10.44
CA LYS A 116 -9.55 -0.99 -11.88
C LYS A 116 -8.21 -1.45 -12.47
N ALA A 117 -8.19 -1.71 -13.76
CA ALA A 117 -7.01 -2.21 -14.44
C ALA A 117 -5.79 -1.26 -14.35
N GLU A 118 -6.05 0.04 -14.27
CA GLU A 118 -5.03 1.10 -14.18
C GLU A 118 -4.76 1.59 -12.75
N ASP A 119 -5.55 1.20 -11.75
CA ASP A 119 -5.37 1.68 -10.39
C ASP A 119 -3.96 1.38 -9.88
N THR A 120 -3.31 2.43 -9.38
CA THR A 120 -2.07 2.33 -8.62
C THR A 120 -2.36 2.17 -7.13
N TYR A 121 -1.32 1.86 -6.35
CA TYR A 121 -1.43 1.90 -4.88
C TYR A 121 -2.01 3.23 -4.39
N HIS A 122 -1.54 4.37 -4.94
CA HIS A 122 -2.00 5.69 -4.52
C HIS A 122 -3.49 5.92 -4.79
N ASP A 123 -3.97 5.50 -5.98
CA ASP A 123 -5.39 5.63 -6.33
C ASP A 123 -6.26 4.78 -5.41
N LEU A 124 -5.84 3.54 -5.17
CA LEU A 124 -6.56 2.60 -4.34
C LEU A 124 -6.57 3.01 -2.86
N GLU A 125 -5.43 3.47 -2.32
CA GLU A 125 -5.32 4.03 -0.98
C GLU A 125 -6.31 5.19 -0.76
N LYS A 126 -6.37 6.12 -1.72
CA LYS A 126 -7.29 7.25 -1.69
C LYS A 126 -8.75 6.80 -1.70
N ASN A 127 -9.09 5.86 -2.59
CA ASN A 127 -10.46 5.35 -2.72
C ASN A 127 -10.89 4.57 -1.47
N LEU A 128 -10.01 3.74 -0.89
CA LEU A 128 -10.28 3.01 0.35
C LEU A 128 -10.41 3.96 1.55
N SER A 129 -9.58 5.01 1.62
CA SER A 129 -9.71 6.05 2.64
C SER A 129 -11.05 6.77 2.56
N GLN A 130 -11.51 7.12 1.35
CA GLN A 130 -12.82 7.75 1.15
C GLN A 130 -13.97 6.78 1.51
N LEU A 131 -13.87 5.51 1.16
CA LEU A 131 -14.83 4.48 1.55
C LEU A 131 -14.91 4.37 3.07
N GLY A 132 -13.76 4.28 3.77
CA GLY A 132 -13.69 4.24 5.22
C GLY A 132 -14.35 5.46 5.87
N LYS A 133 -14.08 6.66 5.35
CA LYS A 133 -14.71 7.89 5.82
C LYS A 133 -16.25 7.83 5.68
N THR A 134 -16.74 7.33 4.56
CA THR A 134 -18.18 7.24 4.29
C THR A 134 -18.87 6.27 5.25
N LEU A 135 -18.20 5.21 5.67
CA LEU A 135 -18.76 4.16 6.53
C LEU A 135 -18.58 4.43 8.03
N LEU A 136 -17.81 5.44 8.43
CA LEU A 136 -17.63 5.78 9.86
C LEU A 136 -18.93 5.96 10.63
N PRO A 137 -19.98 6.66 10.13
CA PRO A 137 -21.24 6.77 10.86
C PRO A 137 -21.92 5.42 11.11
N GLU A 138 -21.90 4.52 10.12
CA GLU A 138 -22.46 3.18 10.25
C GLU A 138 -21.63 2.35 11.26
N PHE A 139 -20.31 2.41 11.17
CA PHE A 139 -19.40 1.75 12.12
C PHE A 139 -19.77 2.13 13.57
N PHE A 140 -19.97 3.43 13.87
CA PHE A 140 -20.31 3.87 15.22
C PHE A 140 -21.66 3.35 15.71
N THR A 141 -22.59 3.01 14.84
CA THR A 141 -23.88 2.38 15.25
C THR A 141 -23.70 0.91 15.60
N LYS A 142 -22.66 0.26 15.08
CA LYS A 142 -22.45 -1.18 15.16
C LYS A 142 -21.45 -1.62 16.25
N ILE A 143 -20.55 -0.77 16.67
CA ILE A 143 -19.43 -1.13 17.57
C ILE A 143 -19.85 -1.81 18.88
N ALA A 144 -21.06 -1.55 19.37
CA ALA A 144 -21.55 -2.12 20.62
C ALA A 144 -22.38 -3.40 20.44
N THR A 145 -22.79 -3.72 19.20
CA THR A 145 -23.79 -4.76 18.94
C THR A 145 -23.36 -5.79 17.92
N GLU A 146 -22.43 -5.48 17.03
CA GLU A 146 -22.01 -6.37 15.95
C GLU A 146 -20.54 -6.76 16.12
N SER A 147 -20.27 -8.04 15.96
CA SER A 147 -18.93 -8.63 16.01
C SER A 147 -18.96 -9.98 15.30
N GLN A 148 -18.18 -10.13 14.25
CA GLN A 148 -18.07 -11.36 13.49
C GLN A 148 -16.65 -11.90 13.58
N PRO A 149 -16.43 -13.07 14.20
CA PRO A 149 -15.14 -13.73 14.23
C PRO A 149 -14.62 -14.02 12.81
N GLN A 150 -13.34 -13.83 12.60
CA GLN A 150 -12.69 -14.16 11.33
C GLN A 150 -12.48 -15.68 11.19
N ASP A 151 -12.72 -16.21 9.99
CA ASP A 151 -12.35 -17.60 9.65
C ASP A 151 -10.84 -17.68 9.38
N ASN A 152 -10.09 -18.12 10.38
CA ASN A 152 -8.64 -18.25 10.31
C ASN A 152 -8.14 -19.22 9.22
N SER A 153 -8.99 -20.15 8.74
CA SER A 153 -8.62 -21.07 7.67
C SER A 153 -8.46 -20.40 6.30
N GLN A 154 -9.06 -19.20 6.14
CA GLN A 154 -8.99 -18.38 4.92
C GLN A 154 -7.97 -17.24 5.03
N ALA A 155 -7.27 -17.15 6.15
CA ALA A 155 -6.33 -16.04 6.38
C ALA A 155 -5.14 -16.12 5.42
N THR A 156 -4.81 -14.96 4.82
CA THR A 156 -3.56 -14.75 4.09
C THR A 156 -2.81 -13.55 4.66
N TYR A 157 -1.51 -13.46 4.36
CA TYR A 157 -0.65 -12.46 4.97
C TYR A 157 -0.03 -11.51 3.95
N ALA A 158 -0.12 -10.21 4.24
CA ALA A 158 0.43 -9.11 3.44
C ALA A 158 1.69 -8.56 4.11
N HIS A 159 2.81 -9.27 3.92
CA HIS A 159 4.09 -8.83 4.46
C HIS A 159 4.49 -7.47 3.88
N LYS A 160 5.17 -6.66 4.71
CA LYS A 160 5.75 -5.38 4.32
C LYS A 160 6.56 -5.53 3.04
N ILE A 161 6.41 -4.56 2.14
CA ILE A 161 7.19 -4.51 0.89
C ILE A 161 8.66 -4.24 1.22
N ASP A 162 9.53 -5.14 0.82
CA ASP A 162 10.98 -4.92 0.87
C ASP A 162 11.43 -4.07 -0.33
N LYS A 163 12.44 -3.22 -0.10
CA LYS A 163 13.03 -2.41 -1.18
C LYS A 163 13.68 -3.26 -2.27
N ALA A 164 14.14 -4.45 -1.94
CA ALA A 164 14.70 -5.39 -2.91
C ALA A 164 13.64 -5.93 -3.87
N GLU A 165 12.39 -6.12 -3.40
CA GLU A 165 11.26 -6.55 -4.22
C GLU A 165 10.93 -5.55 -5.34
N ALA A 166 11.34 -4.29 -5.19
CA ALA A 166 11.07 -3.26 -6.18
C ALA A 166 11.92 -3.37 -7.45
N LYS A 167 12.98 -4.19 -7.46
CA LYS A 167 13.71 -4.49 -8.69
C LYS A 167 12.83 -5.34 -9.60
N ILE A 168 12.73 -4.93 -10.87
CA ILE A 168 12.01 -5.68 -11.89
C ILE A 168 12.87 -6.91 -12.24
N ASP A 169 12.24 -8.07 -12.22
CA ASP A 169 12.77 -9.30 -12.80
C ASP A 169 12.08 -9.50 -14.16
N TRP A 170 12.83 -9.43 -15.24
CA TRP A 170 12.29 -9.57 -16.56
C TRP A 170 11.92 -11.03 -16.91
N GLN A 171 12.29 -12.00 -16.07
CA GLN A 171 11.84 -13.39 -16.20
C GLN A 171 10.36 -13.57 -15.81
N ASP A 172 9.79 -12.63 -15.06
CA ASP A 172 8.37 -12.61 -14.73
C ASP A 172 7.52 -12.31 -15.98
N ASP A 173 6.25 -12.69 -15.96
CA ASP A 173 5.26 -12.30 -16.95
C ASP A 173 5.06 -10.78 -16.97
N ALA A 174 4.89 -10.19 -18.14
CA ALA A 174 4.68 -8.75 -18.30
C ALA A 174 3.48 -8.23 -17.48
N GLN A 175 2.44 -9.05 -17.32
CA GLN A 175 1.27 -8.70 -16.50
C GLN A 175 1.64 -8.61 -15.01
N LEU A 176 2.44 -9.55 -14.50
CA LEU A 176 2.93 -9.51 -13.11
C LEU A 176 3.83 -8.30 -12.87
N ILE A 177 4.72 -8.00 -13.83
CA ILE A 177 5.57 -6.80 -13.75
C ILE A 177 4.72 -5.52 -13.77
N ASN A 178 3.70 -5.44 -14.61
CA ASN A 178 2.77 -4.30 -14.65
C ASN A 178 2.01 -4.14 -13.33
N GLN A 179 1.53 -5.22 -12.71
CA GLN A 179 0.90 -5.22 -11.40
C GLN A 179 1.87 -4.72 -10.32
N LYS A 180 3.13 -5.22 -10.32
CA LYS A 180 4.19 -4.75 -9.42
C LYS A 180 4.46 -3.24 -9.58
N ILE A 181 4.53 -2.74 -10.81
CA ILE A 181 4.72 -1.31 -11.10
C ILE A 181 3.60 -0.49 -10.48
N ARG A 182 2.35 -0.88 -10.69
CA ARG A 182 1.18 -0.18 -10.12
C ARG A 182 1.13 -0.25 -8.60
N ALA A 183 1.39 -1.43 -8.03
CA ALA A 183 1.39 -1.65 -6.58
C ALA A 183 2.46 -0.85 -5.84
N LEU A 184 3.58 -0.58 -6.48
CA LEU A 184 4.71 0.13 -5.88
C LEU A 184 4.77 1.62 -6.25
N ASN A 185 3.82 2.12 -7.03
CA ASN A 185 3.74 3.52 -7.41
C ASN A 185 2.95 4.35 -6.36
N PRO A 186 3.49 5.44 -5.81
CA PRO A 186 4.75 6.09 -6.19
C PRO A 186 5.99 5.59 -5.42
N ASN A 187 5.83 4.86 -4.33
CA ASN A 187 6.92 4.42 -3.46
C ASN A 187 6.78 2.95 -3.07
N PRO A 188 7.90 2.20 -3.08
CA PRO A 188 9.27 2.59 -3.44
C PRO A 188 9.48 2.84 -4.95
N GLY A 189 8.56 2.43 -5.81
CA GLY A 189 8.62 2.47 -7.26
C GLY A 189 9.41 1.29 -7.83
N ALA A 190 8.79 0.48 -8.70
CA ALA A 190 9.47 -0.59 -9.41
C ALA A 190 10.57 -0.02 -10.32
N TRP A 191 11.71 -0.70 -10.44
CA TRP A 191 12.87 -0.17 -11.12
C TRP A 191 13.70 -1.26 -11.81
N PHE A 192 14.45 -0.84 -12.82
CA PHE A 192 15.50 -1.62 -13.46
C PHE A 192 16.77 -0.79 -13.63
N GLU A 193 17.86 -1.43 -14.08
CA GLU A 193 19.11 -0.76 -14.36
C GLU A 193 19.35 -0.63 -15.86
N MET A 194 19.75 0.55 -16.30
CA MET A 194 20.18 0.81 -17.67
C MET A 194 21.38 1.76 -17.69
N GLY A 195 22.48 1.32 -18.31
CA GLY A 195 23.72 2.10 -18.33
C GLY A 195 24.27 2.41 -16.93
N GLY A 196 24.15 1.48 -15.99
CA GLY A 196 24.61 1.62 -14.60
C GLY A 196 23.77 2.61 -13.76
N LYS A 197 22.61 3.02 -14.23
CA LYS A 197 21.70 3.93 -13.53
C LYS A 197 20.35 3.26 -13.25
N ARG A 198 19.82 3.54 -12.07
CA ARG A 198 18.49 3.08 -11.69
C ARG A 198 17.42 3.93 -12.38
N ILE A 199 16.50 3.26 -13.06
CA ILE A 199 15.35 3.84 -13.73
C ILE A 199 14.09 3.28 -13.08
N LYS A 200 13.28 4.11 -12.46
CA LYS A 200 11.97 3.70 -11.96
C LYS A 200 10.96 3.76 -13.09
N VAL A 201 10.12 2.74 -13.17
CA VAL A 201 8.94 2.69 -14.05
C VAL A 201 7.73 3.08 -13.21
N MET A 202 7.05 4.14 -13.60
CA MET A 202 5.88 4.64 -12.87
C MET A 202 4.56 4.19 -13.49
N SER A 203 4.57 3.95 -14.80
CA SER A 203 3.48 3.32 -15.53
C SER A 203 3.99 2.57 -16.75
N SER A 204 3.23 1.57 -17.19
CA SER A 204 3.60 0.71 -18.31
C SER A 204 2.36 0.12 -18.98
N GLN A 205 2.57 -0.42 -20.17
CA GLN A 205 1.58 -1.19 -20.92
C GLN A 205 2.14 -2.58 -21.20
N VAL A 206 1.28 -3.59 -21.17
CA VAL A 206 1.61 -4.94 -21.62
C VAL A 206 1.39 -5.02 -23.13
N ILE A 207 2.37 -5.57 -23.84
CA ILE A 207 2.40 -5.68 -25.29
C ILE A 207 2.51 -7.17 -25.65
N GLU A 208 1.69 -7.63 -26.58
CA GLU A 208 1.75 -8.99 -27.11
C GLU A 208 2.94 -9.13 -28.07
N MET A 209 4.13 -9.22 -27.52
CA MET A 209 5.38 -9.48 -28.23
C MET A 209 6.23 -10.45 -27.41
N SER A 210 7.13 -11.18 -28.05
CA SER A 210 8.02 -12.13 -27.39
C SER A 210 9.47 -11.91 -27.83
N GLY A 211 10.39 -12.26 -26.92
CA GLY A 211 11.84 -12.17 -27.10
C GLY A 211 12.56 -12.77 -25.91
N ASN A 212 13.86 -12.58 -25.81
CA ASN A 212 14.60 -13.01 -24.63
C ASN A 212 14.26 -12.08 -23.46
N PRO A 213 13.90 -12.59 -22.28
CA PRO A 213 13.57 -11.74 -21.13
C PRO A 213 14.65 -10.71 -20.83
N GLY A 214 14.25 -9.42 -20.72
CA GLY A 214 15.16 -8.28 -20.54
C GLY A 214 15.72 -7.70 -21.86
N GLU A 215 15.47 -8.30 -23.00
CA GLU A 215 15.88 -7.75 -24.30
C GLU A 215 14.98 -6.59 -24.71
N ILE A 216 15.58 -5.49 -25.14
CA ILE A 216 14.87 -4.37 -25.74
C ILE A 216 14.58 -4.74 -27.21
N LEU A 217 13.31 -4.85 -27.55
CA LEU A 217 12.88 -5.37 -28.86
C LEU A 217 12.93 -4.34 -29.98
N ASN A 218 12.80 -3.05 -29.66
CA ASN A 218 12.75 -1.97 -30.66
C ASN A 218 13.10 -0.59 -30.06
N ASP A 219 13.11 0.43 -30.93
CA ASP A 219 13.42 1.82 -30.59
C ASP A 219 12.35 2.48 -29.68
N GLU A 220 11.18 1.88 -29.54
CA GLU A 220 10.11 2.33 -28.66
C GLU A 220 10.27 1.80 -27.24
N CYS A 221 11.41 1.19 -26.90
CA CYS A 221 11.72 0.65 -25.57
C CYS A 221 10.69 -0.40 -25.10
N ILE A 222 10.26 -1.28 -26.02
CA ILE A 222 9.49 -2.46 -25.65
C ILE A 222 10.49 -3.51 -25.14
N ILE A 223 10.27 -4.02 -23.94
CA ILE A 223 11.19 -4.93 -23.24
C ILE A 223 10.52 -6.28 -23.13
N ALA A 224 11.16 -7.32 -23.64
CA ALA A 224 10.68 -8.69 -23.53
C ALA A 224 10.65 -9.15 -22.05
N CYS A 225 9.63 -9.90 -21.70
CA CYS A 225 9.43 -10.49 -20.38
C CYS A 225 9.38 -12.02 -20.49
N GLY A 226 9.23 -12.73 -19.40
CA GLY A 226 9.08 -14.19 -19.40
C GLY A 226 7.90 -14.66 -20.26
N GLN A 227 6.82 -13.89 -20.28
CA GLN A 227 5.71 -13.98 -21.23
C GLN A 227 5.29 -12.57 -21.63
N ASN A 228 5.01 -12.34 -22.91
CA ASN A 228 4.72 -11.02 -23.47
C ASN A 228 5.88 -10.03 -23.33
N ALA A 229 5.61 -8.75 -23.46
CA ALA A 229 6.57 -7.67 -23.31
C ALA A 229 5.94 -6.48 -22.59
N LEU A 230 6.76 -5.60 -22.09
CA LEU A 230 6.34 -4.43 -21.34
C LEU A 230 6.91 -3.16 -21.97
N GLN A 231 6.04 -2.18 -22.22
CA GLN A 231 6.45 -0.85 -22.63
C GLN A 231 6.28 0.12 -21.45
N PRO A 232 7.36 0.68 -20.88
CA PRO A 232 7.25 1.79 -19.94
C PRO A 232 6.59 2.99 -20.62
N THR A 233 5.66 3.66 -19.92
CA THR A 233 5.01 4.88 -20.44
C THR A 233 5.45 6.12 -19.68
N THR A 234 5.71 5.99 -18.37
CA THR A 234 6.23 7.05 -17.53
C THR A 234 7.40 6.54 -16.68
N LEU A 235 8.48 7.29 -16.68
CA LEU A 235 9.75 6.90 -16.08
C LEU A 235 10.26 7.99 -15.13
N LYS A 236 11.14 7.59 -14.21
CA LYS A 236 11.83 8.52 -13.32
C LYS A 236 13.27 8.07 -13.10
N LYS A 237 14.23 8.88 -13.50
CA LYS A 237 15.65 8.71 -13.13
C LYS A 237 15.89 9.19 -11.71
N GLU A 238 16.88 8.60 -11.06
CA GLU A 238 17.32 9.04 -9.75
C GLU A 238 17.69 10.54 -9.77
N GLY A 239 17.18 11.29 -8.79
CA GLY A 239 17.39 12.74 -8.66
C GLY A 239 16.70 13.60 -9.72
N LYS A 240 15.86 13.02 -10.61
CA LYS A 240 15.12 13.76 -11.64
C LYS A 240 13.62 13.70 -11.43
N GLY A 241 12.87 14.53 -12.18
CA GLY A 241 11.41 14.49 -12.24
C GLY A 241 10.86 13.31 -13.04
N LEU A 242 9.55 13.17 -13.03
CA LEU A 242 8.81 12.26 -13.90
C LEU A 242 8.93 12.75 -15.34
N VAL A 243 9.08 11.81 -16.25
CA VAL A 243 9.11 12.07 -17.70
C VAL A 243 8.32 11.01 -18.45
N THR A 244 7.72 11.38 -19.56
CA THR A 244 7.13 10.43 -20.51
C THR A 244 8.22 9.58 -21.18
N LEU A 245 7.85 8.43 -21.73
CA LEU A 245 8.79 7.61 -22.50
C LEU A 245 9.43 8.42 -23.66
N ALA A 246 8.64 9.20 -24.38
CA ALA A 246 9.13 10.00 -25.50
C ALA A 246 10.20 11.04 -25.06
N GLU A 247 10.01 11.67 -23.92
CA GLU A 247 11.01 12.58 -23.33
C GLU A 247 12.25 11.84 -22.83
N PHE A 248 12.04 10.67 -22.25
CA PHE A 248 13.15 9.82 -21.81
C PHE A 248 14.06 9.41 -22.97
N LEU A 249 13.48 9.01 -24.12
CA LEU A 249 14.21 8.57 -25.31
C LEU A 249 15.01 9.68 -25.97
N LYS A 250 14.60 10.96 -25.88
CA LYS A 250 15.39 12.09 -26.38
C LYS A 250 16.77 12.20 -25.73
N GLY A 251 16.87 11.81 -24.47
CA GLY A 251 18.13 11.89 -23.71
C GLY A 251 18.78 10.55 -23.40
N ASN A 252 18.23 9.44 -23.95
CA ASN A 252 18.73 8.09 -23.70
C ASN A 252 18.54 7.25 -24.97
N LYS A 253 19.64 6.98 -25.63
CA LYS A 253 19.61 6.09 -26.80
C LYS A 253 19.29 4.67 -26.31
N VAL A 254 18.19 4.15 -26.78
CA VAL A 254 17.77 2.76 -26.62
C VAL A 254 18.00 2.04 -27.94
N THR A 255 18.61 0.87 -27.90
CA THR A 255 18.95 0.13 -29.12
C THR A 255 18.34 -1.26 -29.02
N ALA A 256 17.62 -1.69 -30.06
CA ALA A 256 17.11 -3.06 -30.16
C ALA A 256 18.25 -4.08 -29.99
N GLY A 257 17.96 -5.19 -29.31
CA GLY A 257 18.94 -6.22 -28.94
C GLY A 257 19.75 -5.92 -27.67
N THR A 258 19.56 -4.74 -27.03
CA THR A 258 20.21 -4.45 -25.75
C THR A 258 19.60 -5.32 -24.66
N GLN A 259 20.43 -5.99 -23.86
CA GLN A 259 20.04 -6.79 -22.69
C GLN A 259 20.11 -5.94 -21.42
N LEU A 260 19.03 -5.97 -20.62
CA LEU A 260 18.88 -5.27 -19.34
C LEU A 260 19.18 -6.18 -18.14
#